data_e43e4b8c7ecb2dc0c1b920491db46095
#
_entry.id   e43e4b8c7ecb2dc0c1b920491db46095
#
_cell.length_a   1.000
_cell.length_b   1.000
_cell.length_c   1.000
_cell.angle_alpha   90.00
_cell.angle_beta   90.00
_cell.angle_gamma   90.00
#
_symmetry.space_group_name_H-M   'P 1'
#
loop_
_entity.id
_entity.type
_entity.pdbx_description
1 polymer ?
#
loop_
_entity_poly.entity_id
_entity_poly.type
_entity_poly.pdbx_seq_one_letter_code
_entity_poly.pdbx_strand_id
1 'polypeptide(L)'
;MTRVEPAAALVGDIGVPAVKGIAQRGALLASIADGESELRNYAHSADTDSVLEAIAALGVETTEPELGTIRIQGRGLQGLAQPDAPIDCGNAGTVLRLLSGILAAQDGRRFELVGDASLSSRPVRTDEPLRKMGARVETTDGHPPVTIEGARLQAVRYELPVASAQLKSAVLLAGLLAQDGPTTVVERTPSRDHTERLLRSLGLRLTRAGIEIRVWPAERIPPLSLDLPGDFSSAAPFIVAATLLSGSNLRIHDVSVNPTRIGLLDVLERMGSRIAIFNRRSANGEPVADLEVRSAELLATTIEAEEVPRLVDELPLFALAASHARGESSVKGAEELRVKETDRVETVTNSLKALGVRITARNDGFLVRGVPARLRGGAMTSSGDHRIAMLGAVAGSVSKEGVEIEDAEAVAVSFPGFFELLESVTQR
;
A
#
# COMPACT_ATOMS: atom_id res chain seq x y z
N MET A 1 -22.95 5.97 8.62
CA MET A 1 -23.37 4.59 8.22
C MET A 1 -23.71 4.56 6.74
N THR A 2 -23.20 3.59 6.01
CA THR A 2 -23.50 3.38 4.58
C THR A 2 -24.03 1.97 4.41
N ARG A 3 -25.17 1.84 3.69
CA ARG A 3 -25.76 0.55 3.39
C ARG A 3 -25.37 0.12 1.96
N VAL A 4 -24.91 -1.11 1.82
CA VAL A 4 -24.64 -1.75 0.52
C VAL A 4 -25.65 -2.88 0.31
N GLU A 5 -26.41 -2.77 -0.76
CA GLU A 5 -27.44 -3.74 -1.12
C GLU A 5 -26.85 -4.93 -1.88
N PRO A 6 -27.53 -6.11 -1.85
CA PRO A 6 -27.12 -7.27 -2.60
C PRO A 6 -27.05 -7.00 -4.11
N ALA A 7 -26.03 -7.54 -4.76
CA ALA A 7 -25.84 -7.49 -6.19
C ALA A 7 -26.18 -8.84 -6.86
N ALA A 8 -26.63 -8.81 -8.10
CA ALA A 8 -26.74 -10.00 -8.92
C ALA A 8 -25.38 -10.35 -9.53
N ALA A 9 -24.71 -9.38 -10.16
CA ALA A 9 -23.42 -9.52 -10.82
C ALA A 9 -22.64 -8.19 -10.82
N LEU A 10 -21.33 -8.23 -11.08
CA LEU A 10 -20.56 -7.07 -11.51
C LEU A 10 -20.22 -7.21 -12.99
N VAL A 11 -20.58 -6.20 -13.80
CA VAL A 11 -20.36 -6.19 -15.25
C VAL A 11 -19.92 -4.81 -15.70
N GLY A 12 -18.89 -4.77 -16.55
CA GLY A 12 -18.40 -3.53 -17.14
C GLY A 12 -16.88 -3.43 -17.19
N ASP A 13 -16.41 -2.22 -17.41
CA ASP A 13 -15.02 -1.87 -17.53
C ASP A 13 -14.72 -0.73 -16.55
N ILE A 14 -13.68 -0.86 -15.73
CA ILE A 14 -13.29 0.15 -14.74
C ILE A 14 -11.80 0.41 -14.74
N GLY A 15 -11.41 1.63 -14.35
CA GLY A 15 -10.10 1.98 -13.81
C GLY A 15 -10.17 2.11 -12.29
N VAL A 16 -9.06 1.91 -11.63
CA VAL A 16 -8.95 2.09 -10.17
C VAL A 16 -7.91 3.16 -9.86
N PRO A 17 -7.98 3.82 -8.69
CA PRO A 17 -6.99 4.79 -8.28
C PRO A 17 -5.56 4.25 -8.37
N ALA A 18 -4.62 5.14 -8.68
CA ALA A 18 -3.21 4.82 -8.83
C ALA A 18 -2.59 4.24 -7.55
N VAL A 19 -1.51 3.47 -7.72
CA VAL A 19 -0.74 2.90 -6.61
C VAL A 19 -0.21 4.01 -5.71
N LYS A 20 -0.87 4.24 -4.57
CA LYS A 20 -0.48 5.30 -3.63
C LYS A 20 1.00 5.21 -3.20
N GLY A 21 1.51 3.99 -3.03
CA GLY A 21 2.90 3.77 -2.65
C GLY A 21 3.90 4.16 -3.72
N ILE A 22 3.54 4.15 -5.02
CA ILE A 22 4.37 4.65 -6.12
C ILE A 22 4.23 6.16 -6.21
N ALA A 23 3.00 6.71 -6.09
CA ALA A 23 2.75 8.14 -6.07
C ALA A 23 3.57 8.85 -4.98
N GLN A 24 3.53 8.35 -3.75
CA GLN A 24 4.32 8.88 -2.63
C GLN A 24 5.83 8.81 -2.88
N ARG A 25 6.34 7.70 -3.45
CA ARG A 25 7.77 7.57 -3.82
C ARG A 25 8.15 8.51 -4.94
N GLY A 26 7.29 8.64 -5.94
CA GLY A 26 7.48 9.56 -7.05
C GLY A 26 7.57 11.01 -6.56
N ALA A 27 6.64 11.46 -5.72
CA ALA A 27 6.64 12.80 -5.15
C ALA A 27 7.89 13.08 -4.29
N LEU A 28 8.29 12.13 -3.43
CA LEU A 28 9.48 12.26 -2.59
C LEU A 28 10.77 12.30 -3.42
N LEU A 29 10.91 11.47 -4.46
CA LEU A 29 12.08 11.54 -5.34
C LEU A 29 12.08 12.81 -6.20
N ALA A 30 10.90 13.21 -6.68
CA ALA A 30 10.75 14.46 -7.44
C ALA A 30 11.14 15.68 -6.60
N SER A 31 10.86 15.69 -5.29
CA SER A 31 11.22 16.81 -4.40
C SER A 31 12.73 17.08 -4.33
N ILE A 32 13.56 16.05 -4.55
CA ILE A 32 15.02 16.12 -4.54
C ILE A 32 15.64 15.92 -5.94
N ALA A 33 14.84 15.97 -7.00
CA ALA A 33 15.31 15.89 -8.39
C ALA A 33 15.86 17.24 -8.86
N ASP A 34 16.64 17.23 -9.96
CA ASP A 34 17.18 18.42 -10.62
C ASP A 34 16.21 18.91 -11.73
N GLY A 35 15.20 19.69 -11.36
CA GLY A 35 14.24 20.27 -12.30
C GLY A 35 12.80 19.82 -12.05
N GLU A 36 11.92 20.12 -13.02
CA GLU A 36 10.48 19.83 -12.93
C GLU A 36 10.20 18.36 -13.26
N SER A 37 9.48 17.70 -12.38
CA SER A 37 8.97 16.33 -12.55
C SER A 37 7.47 16.33 -12.77
N GLU A 38 6.94 15.32 -13.48
CA GLU A 38 5.51 15.16 -13.75
C GLU A 38 5.04 13.76 -13.40
N LEU A 39 3.98 13.69 -12.57
CA LEU A 39 3.29 12.47 -12.17
C LEU A 39 1.87 12.51 -12.75
N ARG A 40 1.55 11.61 -13.67
CA ARG A 40 0.23 11.48 -14.29
C ARG A 40 -0.59 10.35 -13.65
N ASN A 41 -1.90 10.46 -13.78
CA ASN A 41 -2.87 9.57 -13.14
C ASN A 41 -2.73 9.58 -11.60
N TYR A 42 -2.41 10.74 -11.03
CA TYR A 42 -2.30 10.90 -9.58
C TYR A 42 -3.70 10.87 -8.96
N ALA A 43 -3.92 9.93 -8.07
CA ALA A 43 -5.18 9.82 -7.36
C ALA A 43 -5.08 10.53 -6.00
N HIS A 44 -5.89 11.59 -5.82
CA HIS A 44 -6.00 12.29 -4.55
C HIS A 44 -6.68 11.42 -3.50
N SER A 45 -6.09 11.39 -2.34
CA SER A 45 -6.60 10.75 -1.11
C SER A 45 -5.82 11.32 0.08
N ALA A 46 -6.31 11.14 1.30
CA ALA A 46 -5.59 11.62 2.48
C ALA A 46 -4.13 11.14 2.53
N ASP A 47 -3.88 9.90 2.11
CA ASP A 47 -2.52 9.32 2.07
C ASP A 47 -1.62 9.91 0.99
N THR A 48 -2.16 10.31 -0.16
CA THR A 48 -1.38 10.88 -1.25
C THR A 48 -1.23 12.39 -1.12
N ASP A 49 -2.22 13.07 -0.56
CA ASP A 49 -2.16 14.51 -0.32
C ASP A 49 -1.16 14.85 0.78
N SER A 50 -1.06 13.99 1.83
CA SER A 50 -0.08 14.21 2.91
C SER A 50 1.38 14.23 2.42
N VAL A 51 1.74 13.54 1.33
CA VAL A 51 3.11 13.68 0.78
C VAL A 51 3.31 15.00 0.07
N LEU A 52 2.29 15.52 -0.65
CA LEU A 52 2.38 16.83 -1.30
C LEU A 52 2.49 17.96 -0.27
N GLU A 53 1.70 17.87 0.81
CA GLU A 53 1.77 18.79 1.94
C GLU A 53 3.14 18.73 2.64
N ALA A 54 3.67 17.53 2.88
CA ALA A 54 4.97 17.34 3.50
C ALA A 54 6.11 17.94 2.66
N ILE A 55 6.12 17.73 1.33
CA ILE A 55 7.16 18.33 0.48
C ILE A 55 6.97 19.85 0.31
N ALA A 56 5.73 20.33 0.32
CA ALA A 56 5.46 21.78 0.31
C ALA A 56 6.01 22.46 1.57
N ALA A 57 5.86 21.86 2.76
CA ALA A 57 6.47 22.33 4.00
C ALA A 57 8.01 22.43 3.92
N LEU A 58 8.63 21.62 3.04
CA LEU A 58 10.07 21.62 2.77
C LEU A 58 10.48 22.60 1.65
N GLY A 59 9.56 23.49 1.23
CA GLY A 59 9.80 24.51 0.23
C GLY A 59 9.76 24.02 -1.22
N VAL A 60 9.18 22.86 -1.48
CA VAL A 60 9.01 22.31 -2.82
C VAL A 60 7.71 22.85 -3.43
N GLU A 61 7.80 23.44 -4.61
CA GLU A 61 6.63 23.93 -5.35
C GLU A 61 5.95 22.80 -6.09
N THR A 62 4.62 22.71 -5.92
CA THR A 62 3.77 21.75 -6.62
C THR A 62 2.64 22.47 -7.35
N THR A 63 2.28 21.99 -8.54
CA THR A 63 1.13 22.48 -9.30
C THR A 63 0.35 21.32 -9.88
N GLU A 64 -0.93 21.53 -10.14
CA GLU A 64 -1.79 20.57 -10.82
C GLU A 64 -2.41 21.25 -12.04
N PRO A 65 -1.74 21.22 -13.22
CA PRO A 65 -2.22 21.88 -14.43
C PRO A 65 -3.52 21.28 -14.97
N GLU A 66 -3.74 20.01 -14.73
CA GLU A 66 -4.98 19.29 -15.03
C GLU A 66 -5.19 18.20 -13.98
N LEU A 67 -6.44 17.82 -13.74
CA LEU A 67 -6.81 16.86 -12.71
C LEU A 67 -6.02 15.54 -12.85
N GLY A 68 -5.34 15.14 -11.79
CA GLY A 68 -4.52 13.94 -11.75
C GLY A 68 -3.14 14.07 -12.39
N THR A 69 -2.71 15.28 -12.79
CA THR A 69 -1.34 15.53 -13.23
C THR A 69 -0.64 16.48 -12.26
N ILE A 70 0.28 15.97 -11.48
CA ILE A 70 1.04 16.75 -10.49
C ILE A 70 2.42 17.07 -11.05
N ARG A 71 2.76 18.36 -11.10
CA ARG A 71 4.11 18.84 -11.38
C ARG A 71 4.79 19.25 -10.10
N ILE A 72 6.05 18.86 -9.96
CA ILE A 72 6.86 19.05 -8.75
C ILE A 72 8.20 19.65 -9.15
N GLN A 73 8.49 20.87 -8.66
CA GLN A 73 9.77 21.53 -8.91
C GLN A 73 10.79 21.03 -7.87
N GLY A 74 11.67 20.13 -8.29
CA GLY A 74 12.69 19.54 -7.43
C GLY A 74 13.72 20.58 -6.96
N ARG A 75 14.25 20.35 -5.76
CA ARG A 75 15.20 21.23 -5.05
C ARG A 75 16.65 20.70 -5.07
N GLY A 76 16.89 19.58 -5.78
CA GLY A 76 18.18 18.87 -5.74
C GLY A 76 18.41 18.13 -4.43
N LEU A 77 19.49 17.35 -4.38
CA LEU A 77 19.76 16.40 -3.30
C LEU A 77 19.84 17.03 -1.89
N GLN A 78 20.26 18.30 -1.78
CA GLN A 78 20.49 19.02 -0.51
C GLN A 78 19.66 20.30 -0.40
N GLY A 79 18.64 20.49 -1.25
CA GLY A 79 17.93 21.76 -1.37
C GLY A 79 16.63 21.88 -0.56
N LEU A 80 16.24 20.86 0.21
CA LEU A 80 15.02 20.91 1.01
C LEU A 80 15.18 21.92 2.17
N ALA A 81 14.19 22.79 2.35
CA ALA A 81 14.21 23.79 3.40
C ALA A 81 13.92 23.15 4.78
N GLN A 82 14.47 23.74 5.83
CA GLN A 82 14.03 23.44 7.19
C GLN A 82 12.76 24.22 7.48
N PRO A 83 11.63 23.57 7.80
CA PRO A 83 10.39 24.27 8.13
C PRO A 83 10.41 24.82 9.57
N ASP A 84 9.59 25.85 9.82
CA ASP A 84 9.42 26.43 11.16
C ASP A 84 8.49 25.60 12.06
N ALA A 85 7.69 24.70 11.48
CA ALA A 85 6.72 23.86 12.19
C ALA A 85 6.97 22.38 11.89
N PRO A 86 6.50 21.45 12.75
CA PRO A 86 6.53 20.03 12.45
C PRO A 86 5.84 19.69 11.13
N ILE A 87 6.38 18.71 10.42
CA ILE A 87 5.80 18.19 9.17
C ILE A 87 4.77 17.15 9.56
N ASP A 88 3.51 17.40 9.22
CA ASP A 88 2.43 16.44 9.45
C ASP A 88 2.39 15.40 8.32
N CYS A 89 2.55 14.14 8.69
CA CYS A 89 2.43 12.99 7.79
C CYS A 89 1.00 12.39 7.79
N GLY A 90 0.05 12.98 8.51
CA GLY A 90 -1.31 12.46 8.65
C GLY A 90 -1.31 11.00 9.16
N ASN A 91 -2.00 10.12 8.44
CA ASN A 91 -1.99 8.67 8.69
C ASN A 91 -0.92 7.93 7.87
N ALA A 92 -0.17 8.63 7.00
CA ALA A 92 0.69 8.03 5.99
C ALA A 92 2.05 7.56 6.53
N GLY A 93 2.09 6.36 7.10
CA GLY A 93 3.33 5.73 7.57
C GLY A 93 4.41 5.54 6.49
N THR A 94 4.02 5.52 5.21
CA THR A 94 4.97 5.51 4.09
C THR A 94 5.70 6.84 4.02
N VAL A 95 4.96 7.96 4.08
CA VAL A 95 5.55 9.32 4.02
C VAL A 95 6.53 9.49 5.19
N LEU A 96 6.10 9.26 6.42
CA LEU A 96 6.94 9.38 7.61
C LEU A 96 8.26 8.62 7.45
N ARG A 97 8.21 7.34 7.06
CA ARG A 97 9.41 6.49 7.00
C ARG A 97 10.32 6.82 5.84
N LEU A 98 9.79 7.04 4.64
CA LEU A 98 10.60 7.32 3.45
C LEU A 98 11.21 8.72 3.52
N LEU A 99 10.41 9.69 3.97
CA LEU A 99 10.88 11.06 4.15
C LEU A 99 11.99 11.12 5.22
N SER A 100 11.88 10.34 6.30
CA SER A 100 12.97 10.23 7.30
C SER A 100 14.31 9.87 6.65
N GLY A 101 14.30 8.95 5.66
CA GLY A 101 15.53 8.58 4.92
C GLY A 101 16.14 9.73 4.11
N ILE A 102 15.29 10.56 3.50
CA ILE A 102 15.72 11.73 2.72
C ILE A 102 16.21 12.85 3.63
N LEU A 103 15.46 13.14 4.71
CA LEU A 103 15.77 14.22 5.64
C LEU A 103 17.04 13.95 6.44
N ALA A 104 17.32 12.67 6.74
CA ALA A 104 18.56 12.28 7.42
C ALA A 104 19.82 12.70 6.66
N ALA A 105 19.73 12.91 5.34
CA ALA A 105 20.84 13.34 4.50
C ALA A 105 20.93 14.87 4.32
N GLN A 106 19.98 15.68 4.83
CA GLN A 106 19.99 17.13 4.71
C GLN A 106 20.92 17.75 5.77
N ASP A 107 22.21 17.78 5.48
CA ASP A 107 23.28 18.16 6.40
C ASP A 107 23.03 19.53 7.08
N GLY A 108 23.15 19.58 8.40
CA GLY A 108 23.02 20.79 9.22
C GLY A 108 21.58 21.30 9.40
N ARG A 109 20.55 20.54 9.01
CA ARG A 109 19.13 20.90 9.17
C ARG A 109 18.44 20.00 10.18
N ARG A 110 17.44 20.55 10.84
CA ARG A 110 16.60 19.83 11.81
C ARG A 110 15.15 19.77 11.34
N PHE A 111 14.55 18.61 11.49
CA PHE A 111 13.18 18.34 11.09
C PHE A 111 12.45 17.61 12.21
N GLU A 112 11.15 17.84 12.31
CA GLU A 112 10.25 17.07 13.18
C GLU A 112 9.10 16.53 12.34
N LEU A 113 8.86 15.21 12.40
CA LEU A 113 7.76 14.53 11.73
C LEU A 113 6.74 14.10 12.77
N VAL A 114 5.48 14.44 12.52
CA VAL A 114 4.34 14.07 13.35
C VAL A 114 3.30 13.33 12.51
N GLY A 115 2.27 12.84 13.14
CA GLY A 115 1.12 12.24 12.48
C GLY A 115 -0.08 12.13 13.42
N ASP A 116 -1.19 11.63 12.91
CA ASP A 116 -2.39 11.43 13.70
C ASP A 116 -2.21 10.37 14.81
N ALA A 117 -3.26 10.16 15.61
CA ALA A 117 -3.22 9.19 16.72
C ALA A 117 -2.93 7.75 16.25
N SER A 118 -3.44 7.37 15.06
CA SER A 118 -3.20 6.04 14.48
C SER A 118 -1.74 5.88 14.02
N LEU A 119 -1.16 6.88 13.35
CA LEU A 119 0.24 6.84 12.95
C LEU A 119 1.16 6.87 14.18
N SER A 120 0.82 7.68 15.18
CA SER A 120 1.60 7.83 16.42
C SER A 120 1.64 6.55 17.26
N SER A 121 0.67 5.66 17.12
CA SER A 121 0.70 4.34 17.78
C SER A 121 1.56 3.29 17.07
N ARG A 122 2.05 3.58 15.85
CA ARG A 122 2.82 2.63 15.04
C ARG A 122 4.34 2.87 15.16
N PRO A 123 5.17 1.81 15.23
CA PRO A 123 6.61 1.95 15.39
C PRO A 123 7.26 2.63 14.17
N VAL A 124 8.20 3.54 14.43
CA VAL A 124 8.97 4.27 13.39
C VAL A 124 9.86 3.32 12.59
N ARG A 125 10.67 2.53 13.26
CA ARG A 125 11.61 1.52 12.71
C ARG A 125 12.79 2.08 11.90
N THR A 126 12.78 3.34 11.49
CA THR A 126 13.83 3.93 10.65
C THR A 126 14.94 4.59 11.46
N ASP A 127 14.74 4.81 12.73
CA ASP A 127 15.65 5.50 13.64
C ASP A 127 17.00 4.75 13.78
N GLU A 128 16.99 3.46 13.99
CA GLU A 128 18.20 2.66 14.15
C GLU A 128 19.13 2.70 12.91
N PRO A 129 18.67 2.36 11.68
CA PRO A 129 19.56 2.41 10.53
C PRO A 129 20.03 3.82 10.20
N LEU A 130 19.21 4.85 10.36
CA LEU A 130 19.62 6.23 10.08
C LEU A 130 20.65 6.74 11.09
N ARG A 131 20.57 6.36 12.38
CA ARG A 131 21.63 6.60 13.36
C ARG A 131 22.93 5.90 12.98
N LYS A 132 22.88 4.67 12.49
CA LYS A 132 24.05 3.92 12.00
C LYS A 132 24.69 4.60 10.78
N MET A 133 23.90 5.31 9.98
CA MET A 133 24.39 6.09 8.84
C MET A 133 24.95 7.47 9.23
N GLY A 134 24.79 7.89 10.49
CA GLY A 134 25.38 9.11 11.02
C GLY A 134 24.41 10.26 11.31
N ALA A 135 23.12 10.11 11.00
CA ALA A 135 22.12 11.10 11.38
C ALA A 135 21.77 10.99 12.88
N ARG A 136 21.38 12.10 13.50
CA ARG A 136 20.77 12.07 14.82
C ARG A 136 19.25 11.95 14.67
N VAL A 137 18.69 10.86 15.18
CA VAL A 137 17.25 10.59 15.12
C VAL A 137 16.75 10.29 16.52
N GLU A 138 15.76 11.05 16.96
CA GLU A 138 15.11 10.90 18.27
C GLU A 138 13.62 10.53 18.04
N THR A 139 13.10 9.66 18.88
CA THR A 139 11.72 9.19 18.86
C THR A 139 11.21 9.08 20.29
N THR A 140 9.90 9.06 20.47
CA THR A 140 9.30 8.76 21.79
C THR A 140 9.03 7.25 21.87
N ASP A 141 9.89 6.51 22.56
CA ASP A 141 9.80 5.05 22.72
C ASP A 141 9.64 4.31 21.38
N GLY A 142 10.36 4.77 20.33
CA GLY A 142 10.28 4.18 18.98
C GLY A 142 9.05 4.61 18.16
N HIS A 143 8.31 5.60 18.62
CA HIS A 143 7.09 6.14 17.99
C HIS A 143 7.24 7.63 17.64
N PRO A 144 6.37 8.20 16.78
CA PRO A 144 6.32 9.65 16.57
C PRO A 144 6.03 10.43 17.88
N PRO A 145 6.50 11.70 17.98
CA PRO A 145 7.20 12.48 16.96
C PRO A 145 8.61 11.96 16.67
N VAL A 146 9.07 12.18 15.42
CA VAL A 146 10.43 11.82 14.99
C VAL A 146 11.21 13.11 14.74
N THR A 147 12.21 13.38 15.56
CA THR A 147 13.15 14.48 15.32
C THR A 147 14.38 13.95 14.57
N ILE A 148 14.76 14.63 13.49
CA ILE A 148 15.90 14.26 12.65
C ILE A 148 16.82 15.46 12.50
N GLU A 149 18.07 15.31 12.94
CA GLU A 149 19.15 16.23 12.59
C GLU A 149 19.95 15.57 11.46
N GLY A 150 19.86 16.17 10.28
CA GLY A 150 20.51 15.66 9.07
C GLY A 150 22.03 15.78 9.14
N ALA A 151 22.69 14.85 8.48
CA ALA A 151 24.15 14.76 8.46
C ALA A 151 24.67 14.28 7.09
N ARG A 152 25.98 14.34 6.91
CA ARG A 152 26.64 13.65 5.81
C ARG A 152 26.64 12.15 6.09
N LEU A 153 25.68 11.47 5.45
CA LEU A 153 25.48 10.05 5.70
C LEU A 153 26.61 9.19 5.18
N GLN A 154 26.93 8.14 5.93
CA GLN A 154 27.84 7.08 5.55
C GLN A 154 27.06 5.86 5.06
N ALA A 155 27.67 5.10 4.14
CA ALA A 155 27.09 3.86 3.68
C ALA A 155 27.01 2.82 4.81
N VAL A 156 25.97 2.00 4.80
CA VAL A 156 25.76 0.97 5.81
C VAL A 156 25.41 -0.36 5.16
N ARG A 157 25.76 -1.46 5.85
CA ARG A 157 25.17 -2.78 5.60
C ARG A 157 24.15 -3.04 6.71
N TYR A 158 22.85 -3.04 6.31
CA TYR A 158 21.75 -3.17 7.27
C TYR A 158 20.88 -4.37 6.93
N GLU A 159 20.72 -5.27 7.89
CA GLU A 159 19.83 -6.41 7.79
C GLU A 159 18.45 -6.02 8.35
N LEU A 160 17.40 -6.22 7.54
CA LEU A 160 16.04 -5.90 7.95
C LEU A 160 15.55 -6.90 9.01
N PRO A 161 15.11 -6.44 10.19
CA PRO A 161 14.59 -7.32 11.23
C PRO A 161 13.24 -7.95 10.87
N VAL A 162 12.51 -7.33 9.95
CA VAL A 162 11.20 -7.78 9.45
C VAL A 162 11.07 -7.48 7.96
N ALA A 163 10.19 -8.16 7.26
CA ALA A 163 9.89 -7.92 5.84
C ALA A 163 9.12 -6.59 5.66
N SER A 164 9.83 -5.46 5.74
CA SER A 164 9.26 -4.11 5.64
C SER A 164 9.80 -3.35 4.43
N ALA A 165 8.96 -3.21 3.40
CA ALA A 165 9.28 -2.41 2.22
C ALA A 165 9.50 -0.92 2.55
N GLN A 166 8.85 -0.37 3.58
CA GLN A 166 9.01 1.02 3.98
C GLN A 166 10.37 1.24 4.63
N LEU A 167 10.77 0.36 5.56
CA LEU A 167 12.10 0.42 6.19
C LEU A 167 13.20 0.23 5.14
N LYS A 168 13.06 -0.77 4.27
CA LYS A 168 13.96 -0.98 3.12
C LYS A 168 14.10 0.30 2.28
N SER A 169 12.98 0.89 1.89
CA SER A 169 12.95 2.10 1.06
C SER A 169 13.64 3.27 1.75
N ALA A 170 13.41 3.48 3.04
CA ALA A 170 14.06 4.55 3.81
C ALA A 170 15.59 4.41 3.80
N VAL A 171 16.10 3.20 4.03
CA VAL A 171 17.55 2.93 4.02
C VAL A 171 18.13 3.07 2.60
N LEU A 172 17.39 2.64 1.56
CA LEU A 172 17.85 2.80 0.17
C LEU A 172 17.86 4.27 -0.26
N LEU A 173 16.86 5.08 0.14
CA LEU A 173 16.83 6.51 -0.15
C LEU A 173 17.93 7.26 0.60
N ALA A 174 18.16 6.95 1.87
CA ALA A 174 19.29 7.48 2.62
C ALA A 174 20.64 7.07 1.98
N GLY A 175 20.76 5.82 1.54
CA GLY A 175 21.95 5.30 0.85
C GLY A 175 22.20 5.94 -0.52
N LEU A 176 21.14 6.38 -1.22
CA LEU A 176 21.24 7.14 -2.47
C LEU A 176 21.90 8.53 -2.22
N LEU A 177 21.80 9.05 -1.01
CA LEU A 177 22.31 10.34 -0.57
C LEU A 177 23.58 10.22 0.30
N ALA A 178 24.08 9.01 0.55
CA ALA A 178 25.32 8.77 1.29
C ALA A 178 26.57 9.17 0.47
N GLN A 179 27.74 9.27 1.12
CA GLN A 179 28.95 9.84 0.47
C GLN A 179 30.06 8.85 0.17
N ASP A 180 30.16 7.74 0.87
CA ASP A 180 31.37 6.90 0.94
C ASP A 180 31.24 5.48 0.39
N GLY A 181 30.29 5.26 -0.52
CA GLY A 181 30.12 3.97 -1.19
C GLY A 181 28.71 3.41 -1.14
N PRO A 182 28.52 2.16 -1.54
CA PRO A 182 27.19 1.59 -1.65
C PRO A 182 26.61 1.20 -0.28
N THR A 183 25.39 1.62 -0.02
CA THR A 183 24.56 1.09 1.07
C THR A 183 23.97 -0.25 0.66
N THR A 184 24.08 -1.25 1.54
CA THR A 184 23.56 -2.60 1.32
C THR A 184 22.43 -2.90 2.30
N VAL A 185 21.27 -3.21 1.78
CA VAL A 185 20.15 -3.76 2.56
C VAL A 185 20.11 -5.27 2.37
N VAL A 186 20.05 -6.00 3.48
CA VAL A 186 19.87 -7.46 3.50
C VAL A 186 18.43 -7.77 3.84
N GLU A 187 17.72 -8.38 2.90
CA GLU A 187 16.30 -8.70 2.98
C GLU A 187 16.12 -10.22 2.87
N ARG A 188 15.94 -10.92 3.99
CA ARG A 188 15.78 -12.39 4.00
C ARG A 188 14.43 -12.80 3.40
N THR A 189 13.36 -12.13 3.79
CA THR A 189 12.02 -12.36 3.24
C THR A 189 11.68 -11.22 2.30
N PRO A 190 11.45 -11.48 1.01
CA PRO A 190 11.17 -10.44 0.03
C PRO A 190 9.95 -9.60 0.40
N SER A 191 10.09 -8.28 0.29
CA SER A 191 9.02 -7.31 0.40
C SER A 191 8.84 -6.54 -0.91
N ARG A 192 7.85 -5.64 -0.96
CA ARG A 192 7.55 -4.81 -2.15
C ARG A 192 8.80 -4.10 -2.68
N ASP A 193 9.00 -4.10 -3.99
CA ASP A 193 10.21 -3.61 -4.67
C ASP A 193 9.99 -2.34 -5.51
N HIS A 194 8.94 -1.56 -5.22
CA HIS A 194 8.61 -0.33 -5.94
C HIS A 194 9.77 0.67 -5.96
N THR A 195 10.49 0.83 -4.85
CA THR A 195 11.65 1.73 -4.78
C THR A 195 12.76 1.27 -5.70
N GLU A 196 13.09 -0.02 -5.67
CA GLU A 196 14.14 -0.59 -6.51
C GLU A 196 13.81 -0.44 -8.01
N ARG A 197 12.55 -0.68 -8.38
CA ARG A 197 12.08 -0.50 -9.76
C ARG A 197 12.15 0.94 -10.20
N LEU A 198 11.65 1.86 -9.38
CA LEU A 198 11.64 3.28 -9.67
C LEU A 198 13.07 3.83 -9.80
N LEU A 199 13.98 3.51 -8.87
CA LEU A 199 15.37 3.96 -8.95
C LEU A 199 16.06 3.44 -10.22
N ARG A 200 15.83 2.17 -10.61
CA ARG A 200 16.38 1.63 -11.86
C ARG A 200 15.80 2.30 -13.11
N SER A 201 14.50 2.60 -13.12
CA SER A 201 13.86 3.26 -14.26
C SER A 201 14.39 4.68 -14.48
N LEU A 202 14.88 5.32 -13.42
CA LEU A 202 15.56 6.62 -13.46
C LEU A 202 17.05 6.52 -13.83
N GLY A 203 17.56 5.32 -14.12
CA GLY A 203 18.96 5.09 -14.42
C GLY A 203 19.90 5.15 -13.21
N LEU A 204 19.35 5.17 -11.99
CA LEU A 204 20.15 5.18 -10.76
C LEU A 204 20.75 3.81 -10.50
N ARG A 205 21.98 3.79 -10.01
CA ARG A 205 22.73 2.54 -9.82
C ARG A 205 22.21 1.76 -8.61
N LEU A 206 21.50 0.66 -8.89
CA LEU A 206 21.01 -0.27 -7.91
C LEU A 206 21.13 -1.71 -8.42
N THR A 207 21.63 -2.62 -7.58
CA THR A 207 21.73 -4.05 -7.90
C THR A 207 21.06 -4.89 -6.84
N ARG A 208 20.59 -6.08 -7.23
CA ARG A 208 20.12 -7.12 -6.31
C ARG A 208 20.87 -8.41 -6.60
N ALA A 209 21.47 -9.01 -5.58
CA ALA A 209 22.15 -10.30 -5.63
C ALA A 209 21.65 -11.16 -4.46
N GLY A 210 20.76 -12.11 -4.75
CA GLY A 210 20.10 -12.92 -3.74
C GLY A 210 19.30 -12.06 -2.76
N ILE A 211 19.68 -12.09 -1.49
CA ILE A 211 19.05 -11.33 -0.40
C ILE A 211 19.64 -9.92 -0.23
N GLU A 212 20.69 -9.56 -0.94
CA GLU A 212 21.33 -8.25 -0.85
C GLU A 212 20.88 -7.31 -1.95
N ILE A 213 20.48 -6.11 -1.53
CA ILE A 213 20.12 -4.99 -2.40
C ILE A 213 21.13 -3.89 -2.12
N ARG A 214 21.84 -3.43 -3.16
CA ARG A 214 22.86 -2.39 -3.06
C ARG A 214 22.46 -1.19 -3.88
N VAL A 215 22.48 -0.01 -3.26
CA VAL A 215 22.31 1.28 -3.91
C VAL A 215 23.60 2.08 -3.77
N TRP A 216 24.00 2.75 -4.85
CA TRP A 216 25.16 3.66 -4.86
C TRP A 216 24.71 5.09 -4.70
N PRO A 217 25.54 5.95 -4.10
CA PRO A 217 25.31 7.38 -4.06
C PRO A 217 25.02 7.94 -5.46
N ALA A 218 24.05 8.85 -5.54
CA ALA A 218 23.72 9.58 -6.74
C ALA A 218 24.35 10.96 -6.72
N GLU A 219 24.94 11.39 -7.84
CA GLU A 219 25.39 12.77 -8.01
C GLU A 219 24.21 13.72 -8.24
N ARG A 220 23.15 13.21 -8.85
CA ARG A 220 21.88 13.91 -9.10
C ARG A 220 20.74 12.92 -9.31
N ILE A 221 19.51 13.37 -9.12
CA ILE A 221 18.31 12.64 -9.54
C ILE A 221 17.73 13.38 -10.75
N PRO A 222 17.55 12.72 -11.90
CA PRO A 222 16.93 13.35 -13.05
C PRO A 222 15.45 13.65 -12.77
N PRO A 223 14.84 14.65 -13.44
CA PRO A 223 13.40 14.85 -13.40
C PRO A 223 12.64 13.59 -13.76
N LEU A 224 11.53 13.35 -13.07
CA LEU A 224 10.70 12.18 -13.25
C LEU A 224 9.55 12.49 -14.23
N SER A 225 9.23 11.52 -15.08
CA SER A 225 7.99 11.50 -15.87
C SER A 225 7.32 10.17 -15.64
N LEU A 226 6.33 10.14 -14.75
CA LEU A 226 5.72 8.89 -14.25
C LEU A 226 4.25 8.80 -14.67
N ASP A 227 3.90 7.69 -15.33
CA ASP A 227 2.51 7.26 -15.49
C ASP A 227 2.20 6.26 -14.37
N LEU A 228 1.34 6.67 -13.43
CA LEU A 228 1.04 5.88 -12.25
C LEU A 228 -0.01 4.80 -12.58
N PRO A 229 0.31 3.50 -12.44
CA PRO A 229 -0.64 2.43 -12.70
C PRO A 229 -1.69 2.33 -11.58
N GLY A 230 -2.84 1.73 -11.88
CA GLY A 230 -3.88 1.43 -10.90
C GLY A 230 -3.39 0.52 -9.77
N ASP A 231 -3.85 0.77 -8.55
CA ASP A 231 -3.45 0.01 -7.36
C ASP A 231 -4.15 -1.34 -7.32
N PHE A 232 -3.36 -2.41 -7.25
CA PHE A 232 -3.89 -3.77 -7.06
C PHE A 232 -4.76 -3.89 -5.80
N SER A 233 -4.41 -3.22 -4.70
CA SER A 233 -5.23 -3.22 -3.49
C SER A 233 -6.59 -2.54 -3.68
N SER A 234 -6.67 -1.55 -4.60
CA SER A 234 -7.93 -0.92 -4.99
C SER A 234 -8.73 -1.79 -5.96
N ALA A 235 -8.06 -2.60 -6.78
CA ALA A 235 -8.72 -3.56 -7.67
C ALA A 235 -9.24 -4.80 -6.92
N ALA A 236 -8.57 -5.22 -5.84
CA ALA A 236 -8.86 -6.46 -5.13
C ALA A 236 -10.32 -6.60 -4.63
N PRO A 237 -11.00 -5.56 -4.09
CA PRO A 237 -12.41 -5.64 -3.74
C PRO A 237 -13.29 -6.04 -4.91
N PHE A 238 -13.07 -5.43 -6.08
CA PHE A 238 -13.81 -5.72 -7.32
C PHE A 238 -13.51 -7.11 -7.85
N ILE A 239 -12.25 -7.55 -7.78
CA ILE A 239 -11.82 -8.90 -8.16
C ILE A 239 -12.55 -9.95 -7.31
N VAL A 240 -12.57 -9.77 -6.00
CA VAL A 240 -13.24 -10.72 -5.09
C VAL A 240 -14.76 -10.69 -5.30
N ALA A 241 -15.37 -9.50 -5.38
CA ALA A 241 -16.80 -9.38 -5.64
C ALA A 241 -17.22 -10.05 -6.94
N ALA A 242 -16.52 -9.77 -8.06
CA ALA A 242 -16.80 -10.37 -9.37
C ALA A 242 -16.55 -11.89 -9.38
N THR A 243 -15.58 -12.38 -8.62
CA THR A 243 -15.33 -13.82 -8.48
C THR A 243 -16.50 -14.53 -7.79
N LEU A 244 -17.10 -13.90 -6.77
CA LEU A 244 -18.15 -14.50 -5.93
C LEU A 244 -19.56 -14.35 -6.50
N LEU A 245 -19.83 -13.32 -7.31
CA LEU A 245 -21.15 -13.03 -7.87
C LEU A 245 -21.35 -13.74 -9.22
N SER A 246 -22.29 -14.66 -9.26
CA SER A 246 -22.60 -15.44 -10.48
C SER A 246 -23.00 -14.51 -11.63
N GLY A 247 -22.48 -14.78 -12.83
CA GLY A 247 -22.75 -13.97 -14.02
C GLY A 247 -21.85 -12.73 -14.18
N SER A 248 -20.95 -12.46 -13.24
CA SER A 248 -20.00 -11.35 -13.36
C SER A 248 -19.05 -11.54 -14.55
N ASN A 249 -18.78 -10.41 -15.22
CA ASN A 249 -17.76 -10.24 -16.24
C ASN A 249 -17.22 -8.79 -16.14
N LEU A 250 -16.17 -8.62 -15.37
CA LEU A 250 -15.60 -7.31 -15.05
C LEU A 250 -14.20 -7.21 -15.62
N ARG A 251 -13.91 -6.09 -16.31
CA ARG A 251 -12.56 -5.74 -16.74
C ARG A 251 -12.04 -4.59 -15.89
N ILE A 252 -10.77 -4.71 -15.46
CA ILE A 252 -10.07 -3.69 -14.68
C ILE A 252 -8.81 -3.33 -15.46
N HIS A 253 -8.72 -2.07 -15.86
CA HIS A 253 -7.66 -1.60 -16.74
C HIS A 253 -6.46 -1.06 -15.96
N ASP A 254 -5.28 -1.16 -16.58
CA ASP A 254 -4.05 -0.49 -16.14
C ASP A 254 -3.60 -0.82 -14.71
N VAL A 255 -3.87 -2.02 -14.23
CA VAL A 255 -3.53 -2.43 -12.86
C VAL A 255 -2.05 -2.82 -12.73
N SER A 256 -1.38 -2.34 -11.69
CA SER A 256 -0.05 -2.85 -11.32
C SER A 256 -0.14 -4.33 -10.96
N VAL A 257 0.58 -5.15 -11.73
CA VAL A 257 0.69 -6.59 -11.50
C VAL A 257 2.09 -6.97 -11.00
N ASN A 258 2.62 -6.15 -10.12
CA ASN A 258 3.91 -6.40 -9.49
C ASN A 258 3.88 -7.72 -8.70
N PRO A 259 4.78 -8.70 -9.00
CA PRO A 259 4.80 -10.01 -8.34
C PRO A 259 4.93 -9.95 -6.81
N THR A 260 5.48 -8.86 -6.27
CA THR A 260 5.58 -8.65 -4.82
C THR A 260 4.28 -8.14 -4.18
N ARG A 261 3.22 -7.94 -4.98
CA ARG A 261 1.94 -7.34 -4.55
C ARG A 261 0.71 -8.18 -4.86
N ILE A 262 0.78 -9.00 -5.87
CA ILE A 262 -0.38 -9.73 -6.42
C ILE A 262 -0.56 -11.14 -5.84
N GLY A 263 -0.07 -11.41 -4.64
CA GLY A 263 -0.21 -12.73 -4.01
C GLY A 263 -1.67 -13.21 -3.90
N LEU A 264 -2.63 -12.28 -3.80
CA LEU A 264 -4.05 -12.65 -3.82
C LEU A 264 -4.47 -13.30 -5.15
N LEU A 265 -3.90 -12.90 -6.31
CA LEU A 265 -4.20 -13.56 -7.60
C LEU A 265 -3.74 -15.00 -7.60
N ASP A 266 -2.52 -15.27 -7.13
CA ASP A 266 -1.99 -16.64 -7.05
C ASP A 266 -2.86 -17.52 -6.13
N VAL A 267 -3.31 -16.94 -5.00
CA VAL A 267 -4.20 -17.62 -4.04
C VAL A 267 -5.58 -17.88 -4.66
N LEU A 268 -6.19 -16.89 -5.30
CA LEU A 268 -7.49 -17.04 -5.96
C LEU A 268 -7.42 -18.05 -7.11
N GLU A 269 -6.34 -18.05 -7.90
CA GLU A 269 -6.10 -19.05 -8.95
C GLU A 269 -6.06 -20.46 -8.37
N ARG A 270 -5.31 -20.67 -7.29
CA ARG A 270 -5.25 -21.94 -6.53
C ARG A 270 -6.60 -22.34 -5.95
N MET A 271 -7.47 -21.37 -5.65
CA MET A 271 -8.86 -21.61 -5.22
C MET A 271 -9.81 -21.92 -6.39
N GLY A 272 -9.38 -21.77 -7.64
CA GLY A 272 -10.18 -22.07 -8.83
C GLY A 272 -10.87 -20.86 -9.45
N SER A 273 -10.42 -19.63 -9.17
CA SER A 273 -10.97 -18.42 -9.80
C SER A 273 -10.74 -18.38 -11.31
N ARG A 274 -11.53 -17.53 -11.99
CA ARG A 274 -11.45 -17.30 -13.45
C ARG A 274 -10.99 -15.86 -13.69
N ILE A 275 -9.67 -15.64 -13.59
CA ILE A 275 -9.04 -14.33 -13.79
C ILE A 275 -8.05 -14.43 -14.94
N ALA A 276 -8.25 -13.65 -16.00
CA ALA A 276 -7.30 -13.51 -17.10
C ALA A 276 -6.49 -12.22 -16.94
N ILE A 277 -5.18 -12.32 -17.16
CA ILE A 277 -4.24 -11.19 -17.13
C ILE A 277 -3.72 -11.00 -18.56
N PHE A 278 -4.03 -9.86 -19.17
CA PHE A 278 -3.70 -9.57 -20.57
C PHE A 278 -3.16 -8.15 -20.75
N ASN A 279 -2.77 -7.77 -21.96
CA ASN A 279 -2.17 -6.45 -22.25
C ASN A 279 -1.00 -6.10 -21.32
N ARG A 280 -0.15 -7.08 -21.01
CA ARG A 280 1.02 -6.87 -20.13
C ARG A 280 1.99 -5.87 -20.73
N ARG A 281 2.39 -4.88 -19.94
CA ARG A 281 3.35 -3.83 -20.31
C ARG A 281 4.17 -3.40 -19.10
N SER A 282 5.06 -2.45 -19.29
CA SER A 282 5.82 -1.82 -18.19
C SER A 282 5.58 -0.33 -18.19
N ALA A 283 5.26 0.24 -17.02
CA ALA A 283 5.20 1.67 -16.77
C ALA A 283 6.25 2.03 -15.71
N ASN A 284 7.28 2.77 -16.10
CA ASN A 284 8.36 3.20 -15.20
C ASN A 284 8.98 2.05 -14.36
N GLY A 285 9.20 0.89 -15.01
CA GLY A 285 9.73 -0.32 -14.37
C GLY A 285 8.71 -1.17 -13.60
N GLU A 286 7.47 -0.68 -13.42
CA GLU A 286 6.39 -1.46 -12.84
C GLU A 286 5.68 -2.29 -13.91
N PRO A 287 5.40 -3.58 -13.67
CA PRO A 287 4.58 -4.38 -14.56
C PRO A 287 3.12 -3.98 -14.40
N VAL A 288 2.47 -3.72 -15.52
CA VAL A 288 1.07 -3.30 -15.62
C VAL A 288 0.32 -4.22 -16.56
N ALA A 289 -0.94 -4.52 -16.28
CA ALA A 289 -1.80 -5.33 -17.13
C ALA A 289 -3.27 -4.95 -16.95
N ASP A 290 -4.11 -5.45 -17.85
CA ASP A 290 -5.54 -5.47 -17.68
C ASP A 290 -5.96 -6.82 -17.10
N LEU A 291 -7.00 -6.81 -16.27
CA LEU A 291 -7.57 -7.99 -15.64
C LEU A 291 -9.00 -8.22 -16.15
N GLU A 292 -9.33 -9.43 -16.56
CA GLU A 292 -10.72 -9.85 -16.78
C GLU A 292 -11.10 -10.86 -15.71
N VAL A 293 -12.15 -10.59 -14.95
CA VAL A 293 -12.61 -11.41 -13.84
C VAL A 293 -14.00 -11.94 -14.13
N ARG A 294 -14.16 -13.25 -14.03
CA ARG A 294 -15.44 -13.94 -14.15
C ARG A 294 -15.72 -14.74 -12.89
N SER A 295 -17.00 -14.92 -12.59
CA SER A 295 -17.42 -15.70 -11.42
C SER A 295 -16.95 -17.15 -11.47
N ALA A 296 -16.63 -17.69 -10.29
CA ALA A 296 -16.18 -19.06 -10.11
C ALA A 296 -16.61 -19.64 -8.76
N GLU A 297 -16.77 -20.96 -8.70
CA GLU A 297 -16.85 -21.66 -7.43
C GLU A 297 -15.46 -21.87 -6.87
N LEU A 298 -15.28 -21.51 -5.60
CA LEU A 298 -13.97 -21.55 -4.94
C LEU A 298 -13.80 -22.80 -4.08
N LEU A 299 -12.57 -23.29 -4.03
CA LEU A 299 -12.10 -24.32 -3.12
C LEU A 299 -11.24 -23.72 -2.02
N ALA A 300 -11.28 -24.31 -0.84
CA ALA A 300 -10.50 -23.86 0.29
C ALA A 300 -8.98 -24.03 0.06
N THR A 301 -8.19 -23.17 0.71
CA THR A 301 -6.73 -23.21 0.63
C THR A 301 -6.09 -22.71 1.93
N THR A 302 -4.81 -23.00 2.12
CA THR A 302 -3.99 -22.42 3.18
C THR A 302 -3.03 -21.40 2.58
N ILE A 303 -2.88 -20.26 3.27
CA ILE A 303 -1.82 -19.28 3.05
C ILE A 303 -0.75 -19.51 4.11
N GLU A 304 0.45 -19.81 3.66
CA GLU A 304 1.62 -20.01 4.52
C GLU A 304 2.36 -18.68 4.76
N ALA A 305 3.18 -18.64 5.80
CA ALA A 305 3.86 -17.42 6.26
C ALA A 305 4.69 -16.72 5.16
N GLU A 306 5.31 -17.49 4.28
CA GLU A 306 6.15 -16.99 3.20
C GLU A 306 5.36 -16.25 2.11
N GLU A 307 4.05 -16.53 1.98
CA GLU A 307 3.16 -15.89 1.03
C GLU A 307 2.64 -14.54 1.55
N VAL A 308 2.50 -14.41 2.88
CA VAL A 308 1.85 -13.26 3.55
C VAL A 308 2.40 -11.90 3.09
N PRO A 309 3.71 -11.65 2.95
CA PRO A 309 4.22 -10.35 2.54
C PRO A 309 3.69 -9.85 1.19
N ARG A 310 3.28 -10.77 0.29
CA ARG A 310 2.79 -10.44 -1.05
C ARG A 310 1.31 -10.09 -1.11
N LEU A 311 0.55 -10.37 -0.03
CA LEU A 311 -0.91 -10.17 0.03
C LEU A 311 -1.42 -9.75 1.42
N VAL A 312 -0.55 -9.28 2.30
CA VAL A 312 -0.92 -8.93 3.68
C VAL A 312 -2.11 -7.96 3.76
N ASP A 313 -2.15 -7.03 2.83
CA ASP A 313 -3.21 -6.02 2.77
C ASP A 313 -4.54 -6.55 2.20
N GLU A 314 -4.52 -7.65 1.47
CA GLU A 314 -5.66 -8.31 0.85
C GLU A 314 -6.20 -9.49 1.67
N LEU A 315 -5.56 -9.85 2.80
CA LEU A 315 -6.02 -10.94 3.67
C LEU A 315 -7.46 -10.74 4.20
N PRO A 316 -7.96 -9.53 4.48
CA PRO A 316 -9.38 -9.32 4.77
C PRO A 316 -10.30 -9.82 3.66
N LEU A 317 -9.99 -9.51 2.41
CA LEU A 317 -10.75 -9.95 1.24
C LEU A 317 -10.61 -11.45 0.98
N PHE A 318 -9.43 -12.03 1.24
CA PHE A 318 -9.25 -13.47 1.22
C PHE A 318 -10.17 -14.17 2.24
N ALA A 319 -10.33 -13.62 3.45
CA ALA A 319 -11.23 -14.19 4.45
C ALA A 319 -12.69 -14.25 3.94
N LEU A 320 -13.12 -13.21 3.21
CA LEU A 320 -14.43 -13.20 2.56
C LEU A 320 -14.52 -14.21 1.43
N ALA A 321 -13.52 -14.29 0.54
CA ALA A 321 -13.47 -15.30 -0.53
C ALA A 321 -13.51 -16.71 0.05
N ALA A 322 -12.70 -16.96 1.09
CA ALA A 322 -12.67 -18.24 1.82
C ALA A 322 -14.02 -18.60 2.45
N SER A 323 -14.80 -17.60 2.90
CA SER A 323 -16.13 -17.85 3.46
C SER A 323 -17.14 -18.46 2.46
N HIS A 324 -16.91 -18.26 1.17
CA HIS A 324 -17.72 -18.82 0.06
C HIS A 324 -17.11 -20.08 -0.55
N ALA A 325 -15.87 -20.43 -0.18
CA ALA A 325 -15.19 -21.60 -0.71
C ALA A 325 -15.71 -22.91 -0.09
N ARG A 326 -15.56 -24.04 -0.79
CA ARG A 326 -15.83 -25.36 -0.24
C ARG A 326 -14.65 -25.83 0.59
N GLY A 327 -14.85 -26.03 1.91
CA GLY A 327 -13.85 -26.57 2.80
C GLY A 327 -13.39 -25.57 3.87
N GLU A 328 -12.22 -25.80 4.42
CA GLU A 328 -11.64 -24.97 5.49
C GLU A 328 -10.33 -24.32 5.01
N SER A 329 -10.28 -22.99 5.06
CA SER A 329 -9.13 -22.18 4.67
C SER A 329 -8.45 -21.60 5.90
N SER A 330 -7.14 -21.41 5.85
CA SER A 330 -6.37 -20.82 6.96
C SER A 330 -5.31 -19.83 6.48
N VAL A 331 -4.97 -18.89 7.35
CA VAL A 331 -3.83 -17.99 7.21
C VAL A 331 -2.91 -18.19 8.39
N LYS A 332 -1.60 -18.26 8.13
CA LYS A 332 -0.54 -18.40 9.12
C LYS A 332 0.54 -17.35 8.91
N GLY A 333 1.24 -16.95 9.97
CA GLY A 333 2.36 -16.01 9.88
C GLY A 333 1.97 -14.58 9.51
N ALA A 334 0.74 -14.17 9.83
CA ALA A 334 0.20 -12.85 9.52
C ALA A 334 0.11 -11.93 10.76
N GLU A 335 1.04 -12.05 11.72
CA GLU A 335 1.08 -11.24 12.94
C GLU A 335 1.16 -9.74 12.64
N GLU A 336 1.75 -9.37 11.51
CA GLU A 336 1.83 -7.97 11.05
C GLU A 336 0.43 -7.32 10.86
N LEU A 337 -0.64 -8.11 10.68
CA LEU A 337 -2.02 -7.62 10.65
C LEU A 337 -2.46 -6.98 11.97
N ARG A 338 -1.87 -7.39 13.09
CA ARG A 338 -2.26 -6.89 14.41
C ARG A 338 -1.76 -5.49 14.73
N VAL A 339 -0.77 -5.01 13.97
CA VAL A 339 -0.12 -3.69 14.12
C VAL A 339 -0.39 -2.77 12.93
N LYS A 340 -1.48 -3.00 12.19
CA LYS A 340 -1.97 -2.13 11.12
C LYS A 340 -2.83 -0.98 11.70
N GLU A 341 -3.66 -0.38 10.88
CA GLU A 341 -4.60 0.68 11.27
C GLU A 341 -5.55 0.24 12.38
N THR A 342 -5.92 -1.03 12.36
CA THR A 342 -6.59 -1.78 13.43
C THR A 342 -5.87 -3.11 13.67
N ASP A 343 -6.18 -3.84 14.73
CA ASP A 343 -5.89 -5.28 14.78
C ASP A 343 -6.78 -5.99 13.75
N ARG A 344 -6.28 -6.09 12.51
CA ARG A 344 -7.06 -6.64 11.39
C ARG A 344 -7.42 -8.11 11.57
N VAL A 345 -6.70 -8.87 12.40
CA VAL A 345 -7.09 -10.25 12.72
C VAL A 345 -8.40 -10.27 13.49
N GLU A 346 -8.49 -9.43 14.53
CA GLU A 346 -9.70 -9.33 15.35
C GLU A 346 -10.82 -8.63 14.60
N THR A 347 -10.54 -7.51 13.92
CA THR A 347 -11.57 -6.71 13.23
C THR A 347 -12.22 -7.51 12.10
N VAL A 348 -11.44 -8.20 11.25
CA VAL A 348 -11.96 -9.09 10.18
C VAL A 348 -12.78 -10.21 10.78
N THR A 349 -12.26 -10.86 11.85
CA THR A 349 -12.94 -11.96 12.49
C THR A 349 -14.29 -11.52 13.04
N ASN A 350 -14.33 -10.40 13.75
CA ASN A 350 -15.57 -9.92 14.40
C ASN A 350 -16.58 -9.44 13.35
N SER A 351 -16.12 -8.68 12.34
CA SER A 351 -16.97 -8.20 11.26
C SER A 351 -17.61 -9.34 10.47
N LEU A 352 -16.82 -10.32 10.04
CA LEU A 352 -17.36 -11.45 9.28
C LEU A 352 -18.23 -12.39 10.14
N LYS A 353 -17.92 -12.57 11.43
CA LYS A 353 -18.82 -13.29 12.35
C LYS A 353 -20.18 -12.63 12.47
N ALA A 354 -20.22 -11.29 12.58
CA ALA A 354 -21.49 -10.54 12.64
C ALA A 354 -22.36 -10.80 11.41
N LEU A 355 -21.74 -11.02 10.24
CA LEU A 355 -22.41 -11.35 8.99
C LEU A 355 -22.70 -12.86 8.80
N GLY A 356 -22.43 -13.68 9.82
CA GLY A 356 -22.74 -15.12 9.84
C GLY A 356 -21.64 -16.03 9.32
N VAL A 357 -20.42 -15.53 9.10
CA VAL A 357 -19.27 -16.35 8.68
C VAL A 357 -18.72 -17.17 9.85
N ARG A 358 -18.34 -18.40 9.59
CA ARG A 358 -17.64 -19.27 10.53
C ARG A 358 -16.14 -19.03 10.44
N ILE A 359 -15.65 -18.04 11.17
CA ILE A 359 -14.25 -17.63 11.22
C ILE A 359 -13.75 -17.63 12.67
N THR A 360 -12.50 -17.99 12.90
CA THR A 360 -11.85 -18.00 14.21
C THR A 360 -10.49 -17.32 14.11
N ALA A 361 -10.26 -16.29 14.94
CA ALA A 361 -8.96 -15.64 15.07
C ALA A 361 -7.93 -16.60 15.65
N ARG A 362 -6.69 -16.47 15.19
CA ARG A 362 -5.49 -17.11 15.74
C ARG A 362 -4.45 -16.03 16.04
N ASN A 363 -3.40 -16.37 16.77
CA ASN A 363 -2.36 -15.39 17.11
C ASN A 363 -1.71 -14.79 15.86
N ASP A 364 -1.52 -15.61 14.83
CA ASP A 364 -0.80 -15.35 13.59
C ASP A 364 -1.70 -15.35 12.34
N GLY A 365 -3.04 -15.18 12.50
CA GLY A 365 -3.96 -15.19 11.38
C GLY A 365 -5.37 -15.62 11.76
N PHE A 366 -6.03 -16.40 10.90
CA PHE A 366 -7.40 -16.87 11.12
C PHE A 366 -7.71 -18.17 10.37
N LEU A 367 -8.76 -18.83 10.82
CA LEU A 367 -9.33 -20.02 10.21
C LEU A 367 -10.74 -19.71 9.73
N VAL A 368 -11.07 -20.04 8.48
CA VAL A 368 -12.39 -19.82 7.89
C VAL A 368 -12.97 -21.13 7.41
N ARG A 369 -14.14 -21.50 7.91
CA ARG A 369 -14.91 -22.62 7.38
C ARG A 369 -15.92 -22.12 6.37
N GLY A 370 -15.61 -22.33 5.10
CA GLY A 370 -16.39 -21.83 3.99
C GLY A 370 -17.70 -22.61 3.77
N VAL A 371 -18.70 -21.89 3.29
CA VAL A 371 -19.99 -22.43 2.83
C VAL A 371 -20.30 -21.75 1.51
N PRO A 372 -20.45 -22.50 0.39
CA PRO A 372 -20.70 -21.94 -0.94
C PRO A 372 -22.14 -21.43 -1.05
N ALA A 373 -22.46 -20.40 -0.30
CA ALA A 373 -23.76 -19.75 -0.25
C ALA A 373 -23.57 -18.27 0.12
N ARG A 374 -24.50 -17.41 -0.30
CA ARG A 374 -24.50 -16.00 0.10
C ARG A 374 -24.54 -15.85 1.62
N LEU A 375 -23.77 -14.91 2.14
CA LEU A 375 -23.81 -14.50 3.53
C LEU A 375 -25.21 -14.03 3.89
N ARG A 376 -25.53 -14.06 5.19
CA ARG A 376 -26.81 -13.48 5.64
C ARG A 376 -26.87 -11.98 5.35
N GLY A 377 -25.87 -11.23 5.74
CA GLY A 377 -25.87 -9.78 5.80
C GLY A 377 -26.05 -9.30 7.25
N GLY A 378 -26.26 -8.00 7.43
CA GLY A 378 -26.44 -7.38 8.75
C GLY A 378 -25.68 -6.07 8.90
N ALA A 379 -25.12 -5.82 10.08
CA ALA A 379 -24.34 -4.63 10.37
C ALA A 379 -22.92 -4.98 10.80
N MET A 380 -21.97 -4.12 10.47
CA MET A 380 -20.58 -4.22 10.91
C MET A 380 -19.95 -2.82 11.05
N THR A 381 -18.86 -2.73 11.80
CA THR A 381 -18.06 -1.52 11.88
C THR A 381 -16.73 -1.70 11.14
N SER A 382 -16.29 -0.64 10.47
CA SER A 382 -14.94 -0.60 9.89
C SER A 382 -13.87 -0.25 10.95
N SER A 383 -14.30 0.29 12.09
CA SER A 383 -13.41 0.82 13.14
C SER A 383 -12.40 1.86 12.59
N GLY A 384 -12.81 2.64 11.57
CA GLY A 384 -11.96 3.63 10.90
C GLY A 384 -10.92 3.04 9.94
N ASP A 385 -10.93 1.73 9.68
CA ASP A 385 -10.02 1.09 8.73
C ASP A 385 -10.66 0.99 7.34
N HIS A 386 -10.06 1.68 6.36
CA HIS A 386 -10.54 1.73 4.98
C HIS A 386 -10.65 0.33 4.33
N ARG A 387 -9.78 -0.63 4.67
CA ARG A 387 -9.85 -1.99 4.12
C ARG A 387 -10.99 -2.80 4.68
N ILE A 388 -11.33 -2.55 5.94
CA ILE A 388 -12.49 -3.19 6.58
C ILE A 388 -13.79 -2.58 6.05
N ALA A 389 -13.79 -1.27 5.77
CA ALA A 389 -14.93 -0.63 5.12
C ALA A 389 -15.19 -1.19 3.70
N MET A 390 -14.12 -1.35 2.88
CA MET A 390 -14.22 -1.99 1.56
C MET A 390 -14.63 -3.48 1.67
N LEU A 391 -14.12 -4.22 2.66
CA LEU A 391 -14.55 -5.59 2.96
C LEU A 391 -16.06 -5.64 3.20
N GLY A 392 -16.58 -4.71 3.99
CA GLY A 392 -18.01 -4.59 4.29
C GLY A 392 -18.86 -4.35 3.04
N ALA A 393 -18.38 -3.51 2.13
CA ALA A 393 -19.06 -3.24 0.88
C ALA A 393 -19.12 -4.47 -0.04
N VAL A 394 -18.00 -5.19 -0.19
CA VAL A 394 -18.00 -6.46 -0.93
C VAL A 394 -18.90 -7.50 -0.26
N ALA A 395 -18.84 -7.61 1.08
CA ALA A 395 -19.72 -8.51 1.82
C ALA A 395 -21.19 -8.16 1.63
N GLY A 396 -21.56 -6.88 1.57
CA GLY A 396 -22.91 -6.41 1.25
C GLY A 396 -23.37 -6.88 -0.11
N SER A 397 -22.55 -6.67 -1.14
CA SER A 397 -22.85 -7.09 -2.51
C SER A 397 -23.09 -8.60 -2.63
N VAL A 398 -22.32 -9.43 -1.90
CA VAL A 398 -22.44 -10.90 -1.95
C VAL A 398 -23.37 -11.49 -0.90
N SER A 399 -24.04 -10.68 -0.09
CA SER A 399 -24.99 -11.11 0.94
C SER A 399 -26.42 -11.30 0.41
N LYS A 400 -27.34 -11.74 1.28
CA LYS A 400 -28.77 -11.84 1.00
C LYS A 400 -29.55 -10.58 1.36
N GLU A 401 -29.15 -9.94 2.46
CA GLU A 401 -29.92 -8.86 3.10
C GLU A 401 -29.20 -7.50 3.03
N GLY A 402 -28.03 -7.44 2.39
CA GLY A 402 -27.17 -6.26 2.40
C GLY A 402 -26.36 -6.13 3.71
N VAL A 403 -25.48 -5.13 3.75
CA VAL A 403 -24.66 -4.81 4.93
C VAL A 403 -24.71 -3.32 5.22
N GLU A 404 -24.97 -2.97 6.47
CA GLU A 404 -24.81 -1.63 7.02
C GLU A 404 -23.40 -1.50 7.59
N ILE A 405 -22.66 -0.50 7.12
CA ILE A 405 -21.25 -0.28 7.48
C ILE A 405 -21.15 0.99 8.29
N GLU A 406 -20.78 0.85 9.56
CA GLU A 406 -20.41 1.99 10.41
C GLU A 406 -19.00 2.46 10.05
N ASP A 407 -18.75 3.79 10.10
CA ASP A 407 -17.50 4.47 9.71
C ASP A 407 -17.08 4.17 8.26
N ALA A 408 -18.04 4.02 7.34
CA ALA A 408 -17.78 3.69 5.94
C ALA A 408 -16.96 4.78 5.21
N GLU A 409 -17.02 6.03 5.69
CA GLU A 409 -16.23 7.16 5.21
C GLU A 409 -14.71 6.95 5.29
N ALA A 410 -14.25 6.02 6.13
CA ALA A 410 -12.84 5.61 6.20
C ALA A 410 -12.27 5.18 4.84
N VAL A 411 -13.12 4.73 3.90
CA VAL A 411 -12.70 4.41 2.52
C VAL A 411 -11.98 5.57 1.85
N ALA A 412 -12.40 6.83 2.11
CA ALA A 412 -11.84 8.02 1.49
C ALA A 412 -10.35 8.25 1.84
N VAL A 413 -9.82 7.60 2.88
CA VAL A 413 -8.39 7.66 3.21
C VAL A 413 -7.52 7.15 2.07
N SER A 414 -8.00 6.17 1.29
CA SER A 414 -7.22 5.56 0.20
C SER A 414 -7.96 5.43 -1.12
N PHE A 415 -9.28 5.50 -1.11
CA PHE A 415 -10.10 5.35 -2.31
C PHE A 415 -11.39 6.21 -2.24
N PRO A 416 -11.30 7.52 -2.36
CA PRO A 416 -12.46 8.37 -2.58
C PRO A 416 -13.25 7.88 -3.81
N GLY A 417 -14.59 7.87 -3.75
CA GLY A 417 -15.44 7.41 -4.84
C GLY A 417 -15.58 5.88 -4.98
N PHE A 418 -15.12 5.10 -4.00
CA PHE A 418 -15.20 3.63 -4.06
C PHE A 418 -16.63 3.10 -4.17
N PHE A 419 -17.56 3.65 -3.38
CA PHE A 419 -18.96 3.19 -3.39
C PHE A 419 -19.65 3.52 -4.71
N GLU A 420 -19.38 4.70 -5.27
CA GLU A 420 -19.89 5.15 -6.57
C GLU A 420 -19.37 4.24 -7.69
N LEU A 421 -18.07 3.89 -7.67
CA LEU A 421 -17.49 3.00 -8.65
C LEU A 421 -18.06 1.58 -8.52
N LEU A 422 -18.25 1.07 -7.30
CA LEU A 422 -18.87 -0.24 -7.07
C LEU A 422 -20.31 -0.27 -7.62
N GLU A 423 -21.09 0.78 -7.34
CA GLU A 423 -22.47 0.88 -7.84
C GLU A 423 -22.52 0.96 -9.36
N SER A 424 -21.59 1.66 -10.00
CA SER A 424 -21.55 1.83 -11.48
C SER A 424 -21.44 0.54 -12.26
N VAL A 425 -20.90 -0.51 -11.68
CA VAL A 425 -20.73 -1.84 -12.31
C VAL A 425 -21.63 -2.91 -11.70
N THR A 426 -22.44 -2.54 -10.70
CA THR A 426 -23.37 -3.46 -10.02
C THR A 426 -24.63 -3.68 -10.85
N GLN A 427 -24.99 -4.93 -11.09
CA GLN A 427 -26.30 -5.33 -11.62
C GLN A 427 -27.14 -5.90 -10.47
N ARG A 428 -28.40 -5.52 -10.42
CA ARG A 428 -29.41 -6.01 -9.46
C ARG A 428 -30.53 -6.77 -10.12
#